data_dafd84d173cd8d7f50db3b9e3761be7b
#
_entry.id   dafd84d173cd8d7f50db3b9e3761be7b
#
_cell.length_a   1.000
_cell.length_b   1.000
_cell.length_c   1.000
_cell.angle_alpha   90.00
_cell.angle_beta   90.00
_cell.angle_gamma   90.00
#
_symmetry.space_group_name_H-M   'P 1'
#
loop_
_entity.id
_entity.type
_entity.pdbx_description
1 polymer ?
#
loop_
_entity_poly.entity_id
_entity_poly.type
_entity_poly.pdbx_seq_one_letter_code
_entity_poly.pdbx_strand_id
1 'polypeptide(L)'
;MPQLQGKRTWLEIYFFGGCVHWLLMTWWVTLPHWTAAIGWLFLSAYLAVYVTGFIALARWLVHRAGLTTILAAPLAWVTMEVVRSYLFTGFALTPLSHSQVDFVSLIQISKYTGAYGVSFLVMLFAATVEFSVREGWFVTDRKRLVPAGIVAVLVAAICVWLNPPSMDSPTDGTAAAGTASKSANVAIIQASLDTTFPGDAKEMDRAFNQYLELSRHVTSQWRASGADIDLVVWPESMFRMGIYTFEEELKNTSINSTGDTFSIWAEVNDVATAKTIRQIDTHCLVGTSSIHFKSAEGDGDRYNTAGFFGPDGSLIGAYNKMHPVMFGEYAPFGEYIPWVYNLMPIGSGLTPGKEPKAFKAGELNFAPNICFENTVPHLVRRQVCELHQSGQEVNALVTLTNDGWFWGSSLLDVHLACGVFRAVENDRPMLIAANTGISAEIDRFGRVKQKGPKRAAKVIVAQLRTASESEPLSVYTQFGDWFPLACLAICGVGLVVGGVRSGRAARVN
;
A
#
# COMPACT_ATOMS: atom_id res chain seq x y z
N MET A 1 -39.04 10.77 1.13
CA MET A 1 -38.22 11.47 2.14
C MET A 1 -38.96 12.73 2.53
N PRO A 2 -39.15 13.04 3.83
CA PRO A 2 -39.79 14.29 4.25
C PRO A 2 -38.99 15.45 3.65
N GLN A 3 -39.67 16.47 3.20
CA GLN A 3 -39.06 17.74 2.79
C GLN A 3 -38.38 18.34 4.03
N LEU A 4 -37.09 18.06 4.20
CA LEU A 4 -36.27 18.75 5.20
C LEU A 4 -36.24 20.23 4.79
N GLN A 5 -36.96 21.04 5.51
CA GLN A 5 -36.92 22.50 5.38
C GLN A 5 -35.53 22.98 5.75
N GLY A 6 -34.72 23.31 4.73
CA GLY A 6 -33.39 23.90 4.87
C GLY A 6 -32.33 23.19 4.02
N LYS A 7 -31.86 23.81 2.98
CA LYS A 7 -30.83 23.29 2.07
C LYS A 7 -29.47 22.98 2.73
N ARG A 8 -29.26 23.31 4.00
CA ARG A 8 -28.05 23.06 4.78
C ARG A 8 -28.12 21.79 5.64
N THR A 9 -29.27 21.46 6.22
CA THR A 9 -29.42 20.45 7.26
C THR A 9 -29.02 19.03 6.82
N TRP A 10 -29.26 18.63 5.56
CA TRP A 10 -28.88 17.29 5.11
C TRP A 10 -27.35 17.15 4.90
N LEU A 11 -26.65 18.20 4.42
CA LEU A 11 -25.19 18.20 4.30
C LEU A 11 -24.53 18.04 5.67
N GLU A 12 -25.06 18.75 6.67
CA GLU A 12 -24.60 18.65 8.06
C GLU A 12 -24.78 17.24 8.61
N ILE A 13 -25.96 16.64 8.41
CA ILE A 13 -26.23 15.25 8.85
C ILE A 13 -25.23 14.26 8.23
N TYR A 14 -24.98 14.34 6.92
CA TYR A 14 -24.05 13.44 6.26
C TYR A 14 -22.60 13.72 6.64
N PHE A 15 -22.24 14.98 6.89
CA PHE A 15 -20.91 15.32 7.37
C PHE A 15 -20.64 14.76 8.77
N PHE A 16 -21.57 14.98 9.72
CA PHE A 16 -21.43 14.43 11.07
C PHE A 16 -21.49 12.90 11.08
N GLY A 17 -22.36 12.29 10.28
CA GLY A 17 -22.38 10.84 10.09
C GLY A 17 -21.07 10.31 9.51
N GLY A 18 -20.50 11.02 8.55
CA GLY A 18 -19.17 10.74 7.99
C GLY A 18 -18.05 10.88 9.03
N CYS A 19 -18.09 11.90 9.89
CA CYS A 19 -17.13 12.04 11.00
C CYS A 19 -17.22 10.84 11.94
N VAL A 20 -18.39 10.46 12.38
CA VAL A 20 -18.57 9.28 13.25
C VAL A 20 -18.07 8.01 12.60
N HIS A 21 -18.39 7.80 11.32
CA HIS A 21 -17.88 6.64 10.55
C HIS A 21 -16.35 6.60 10.56
N TRP A 22 -15.69 7.69 10.21
CA TRP A 22 -14.24 7.72 10.11
C TRP A 22 -13.54 7.70 11.47
N LEU A 23 -14.12 8.29 12.51
CA LEU A 23 -13.64 8.14 13.89
C LEU A 23 -13.60 6.66 14.31
N LEU A 24 -14.63 5.90 13.97
CA LEU A 24 -14.69 4.47 14.28
C LEU A 24 -13.75 3.64 13.39
N MET A 25 -13.60 3.99 12.11
CA MET A 25 -12.79 3.22 11.16
C MET A 25 -11.29 3.46 11.32
N THR A 26 -10.88 4.64 11.78
CA THR A 26 -9.46 5.05 11.86
C THR A 26 -8.98 5.25 13.31
N TRP A 27 -9.68 4.69 14.30
CA TRP A 27 -9.32 4.83 15.72
C TRP A 27 -7.87 4.39 16.03
N TRP A 28 -7.34 3.43 15.28
CA TRP A 28 -5.99 2.91 15.41
C TRP A 28 -4.91 3.98 15.14
N VAL A 29 -5.22 5.10 14.49
CA VAL A 29 -4.31 6.23 14.31
C VAL A 29 -3.86 6.81 15.66
N THR A 30 -4.66 6.63 16.72
CA THR A 30 -4.34 7.14 18.06
C THR A 30 -3.29 6.29 18.80
N LEU A 31 -2.97 5.08 18.31
CA LEU A 31 -2.13 4.12 19.03
C LEU A 31 -0.64 4.47 19.09
N PRO A 32 0.00 5.00 18.01
CA PRO A 32 1.43 5.25 18.01
C PRO A 32 1.88 6.31 19.04
N HIS A 33 1.11 7.37 19.20
CA HIS A 33 1.46 8.48 20.11
C HIS A 33 0.22 9.27 20.49
N TRP A 34 0.16 9.80 21.73
CA TRP A 34 -1.02 10.53 22.25
C TRP A 34 -1.38 11.77 21.41
N THR A 35 -0.38 12.47 20.82
CA THR A 35 -0.63 13.64 19.95
C THR A 35 -1.35 13.27 18.66
N ALA A 36 -1.25 12.01 18.22
CA ALA A 36 -1.94 11.52 17.04
C ALA A 36 -3.47 11.54 17.20
N ALA A 37 -3.99 11.59 18.43
CA ALA A 37 -5.43 11.76 18.68
C ALA A 37 -5.97 13.07 18.11
N ILE A 38 -5.17 14.15 18.13
CA ILE A 38 -5.54 15.44 17.53
C ILE A 38 -5.60 15.29 16.00
N GLY A 39 -4.57 14.68 15.40
CA GLY A 39 -4.52 14.39 13.96
C GLY A 39 -5.67 13.49 13.50
N TRP A 40 -6.05 12.51 14.32
CA TRP A 40 -7.19 11.61 14.07
C TRP A 40 -8.52 12.34 13.95
N LEU A 41 -8.78 13.36 14.80
CA LEU A 41 -9.99 14.18 14.70
C LEU A 41 -10.01 14.98 13.38
N PHE A 42 -8.90 15.63 13.02
CA PHE A 42 -8.80 16.36 11.76
C PHE A 42 -8.88 15.44 10.54
N LEU A 43 -8.21 14.29 10.58
CA LEU A 43 -8.28 13.28 9.52
C LEU A 43 -9.72 12.79 9.32
N SER A 44 -10.45 12.50 10.41
CA SER A 44 -11.83 12.03 10.34
C SER A 44 -12.77 13.09 9.75
N ALA A 45 -12.58 14.37 10.13
CA ALA A 45 -13.34 15.48 9.55
C ALA A 45 -13.01 15.67 8.05
N TYR A 46 -11.73 15.59 7.68
CA TYR A 46 -11.28 15.63 6.28
C TYR A 46 -11.90 14.51 5.45
N LEU A 47 -11.88 13.28 5.95
CA LEU A 47 -12.45 12.12 5.26
C LEU A 47 -13.99 12.19 5.17
N ALA A 48 -14.66 12.80 6.15
CA ALA A 48 -16.11 13.03 6.11
C ALA A 48 -16.57 13.96 4.96
N VAL A 49 -15.68 14.85 4.49
CA VAL A 49 -15.95 15.70 3.31
C VAL A 49 -16.24 14.84 2.07
N TYR A 50 -15.53 13.73 1.89
CA TYR A 50 -15.72 12.84 0.74
C TYR A 50 -17.05 12.11 0.78
N VAL A 51 -17.51 11.69 1.95
CA VAL A 51 -18.85 11.09 2.13
C VAL A 51 -19.93 12.11 1.78
N THR A 52 -19.79 13.33 2.27
CA THR A 52 -20.72 14.43 1.97
C THR A 52 -20.68 14.80 0.48
N GLY A 53 -19.48 14.88 -0.09
CA GLY A 53 -19.25 15.12 -1.51
C GLY A 53 -19.87 14.06 -2.41
N PHE A 54 -19.73 12.79 -2.05
CA PHE A 54 -20.39 11.68 -2.73
C PHE A 54 -21.92 11.88 -2.80
N ILE A 55 -22.56 12.13 -1.65
CA ILE A 55 -24.00 12.33 -1.60
C ILE A 55 -24.42 13.57 -2.41
N ALA A 56 -23.67 14.67 -2.30
CA ALA A 56 -23.94 15.90 -3.04
C ALA A 56 -23.85 15.66 -4.56
N LEU A 57 -22.78 15.01 -4.99
CA LEU A 57 -22.51 14.73 -6.42
C LEU A 57 -23.55 13.75 -6.98
N ALA A 58 -23.81 12.64 -6.28
CA ALA A 58 -24.84 11.66 -6.71
C ALA A 58 -26.21 12.31 -6.85
N ARG A 59 -26.64 13.12 -5.86
CA ARG A 59 -27.90 13.88 -5.93
C ARG A 59 -27.95 14.86 -7.08
N TRP A 60 -26.83 15.56 -7.35
CA TRP A 60 -26.75 16.46 -8.50
C TRP A 60 -26.91 15.70 -9.81
N LEU A 61 -26.19 14.61 -9.99
CA LEU A 61 -26.25 13.77 -11.19
C LEU A 61 -27.68 13.24 -11.43
N VAL A 62 -28.38 12.82 -10.39
CA VAL A 62 -29.77 12.34 -10.51
C VAL A 62 -30.73 13.50 -10.80
N HIS A 63 -30.75 14.54 -9.98
CA HIS A 63 -31.81 15.53 -10.02
C HIS A 63 -31.59 16.66 -11.03
N ARG A 64 -30.35 16.92 -11.43
CA ARG A 64 -29.98 18.01 -12.35
C ARG A 64 -29.49 17.51 -13.69
N ALA A 65 -28.64 16.47 -13.71
CA ALA A 65 -28.15 15.89 -14.96
C ALA A 65 -29.13 14.86 -15.56
N GLY A 66 -30.01 14.22 -14.73
CA GLY A 66 -31.02 13.28 -15.18
C GLY A 66 -30.50 11.82 -15.29
N LEU A 67 -29.39 11.49 -14.62
CA LEU A 67 -28.91 10.11 -14.52
C LEU A 67 -29.78 9.29 -13.58
N THR A 68 -29.85 7.98 -13.82
CA THR A 68 -30.45 7.05 -12.86
C THR A 68 -29.57 6.91 -11.62
N THR A 69 -30.17 6.64 -10.46
CA THR A 69 -29.42 6.38 -9.22
C THR A 69 -28.43 5.22 -9.39
N ILE A 70 -28.81 4.20 -10.19
CA ILE A 70 -27.99 3.02 -10.49
C ILE A 70 -26.63 3.40 -11.07
N LEU A 71 -26.58 4.43 -11.93
CA LEU A 71 -25.31 4.90 -12.53
C LEU A 71 -24.68 6.06 -11.76
N ALA A 72 -25.50 6.96 -11.22
CA ALA A 72 -25.02 8.14 -10.52
C ALA A 72 -24.22 7.80 -9.24
N ALA A 73 -24.66 6.78 -8.48
CA ALA A 73 -24.01 6.40 -7.24
C ALA A 73 -22.60 5.81 -7.45
N PRO A 74 -22.37 4.78 -8.30
CA PRO A 74 -21.04 4.25 -8.50
C PRO A 74 -20.08 5.26 -9.15
N LEU A 75 -20.54 6.07 -10.10
CA LEU A 75 -19.72 7.12 -10.71
C LEU A 75 -19.27 8.16 -9.67
N ALA A 76 -20.20 8.64 -8.84
CA ALA A 76 -19.90 9.61 -7.79
C ALA A 76 -18.98 9.02 -6.71
N TRP A 77 -19.16 7.75 -6.33
CA TRP A 77 -18.33 7.08 -5.34
C TRP A 77 -16.89 6.95 -5.80
N VAL A 78 -16.66 6.36 -6.98
CA VAL A 78 -15.32 6.20 -7.56
C VAL A 78 -14.64 7.55 -7.78
N THR A 79 -15.40 8.57 -8.20
CA THR A 79 -14.89 9.94 -8.29
C THR A 79 -14.37 10.46 -6.95
N MET A 80 -15.09 10.23 -5.86
CA MET A 80 -14.63 10.66 -4.53
C MET A 80 -13.45 9.80 -4.03
N GLU A 81 -13.41 8.51 -4.32
CA GLU A 81 -12.26 7.66 -3.98
C GLU A 81 -10.98 8.11 -4.69
N VAL A 82 -11.03 8.38 -5.99
CA VAL A 82 -9.83 8.84 -6.72
C VAL A 82 -9.38 10.21 -6.25
N VAL A 83 -10.29 11.15 -6.02
CA VAL A 83 -9.92 12.47 -5.47
C VAL A 83 -9.26 12.33 -4.09
N ARG A 84 -9.79 11.46 -3.23
CA ARG A 84 -9.22 11.17 -1.91
C ARG A 84 -7.82 10.56 -2.00
N SER A 85 -7.57 9.75 -3.04
CA SER A 85 -6.28 9.06 -3.22
C SER A 85 -5.15 9.98 -3.71
N TYR A 86 -5.48 11.18 -4.17
CA TYR A 86 -4.49 12.13 -4.70
C TYR A 86 -4.44 13.46 -3.94
N LEU A 87 -5.57 13.90 -3.35
CA LEU A 87 -5.63 15.23 -2.73
C LEU A 87 -4.74 15.30 -1.49
N PHE A 88 -3.95 16.36 -1.37
CA PHE A 88 -2.81 16.53 -0.46
C PHE A 88 -1.73 15.45 -0.73
N THR A 89 -1.53 14.49 0.16
CA THR A 89 -0.62 13.35 -0.06
C THR A 89 -1.37 12.06 -0.37
N GLY A 90 -2.70 12.15 -0.46
CA GLY A 90 -3.59 11.02 -0.70
C GLY A 90 -3.85 10.16 0.56
N PHE A 91 -5.08 9.71 0.69
CA PHE A 91 -5.47 8.70 1.67
C PHE A 91 -6.19 7.57 0.94
N ALA A 92 -5.41 6.59 0.46
CA ALA A 92 -5.93 5.47 -0.33
C ALA A 92 -6.27 4.24 0.54
N LEU A 93 -6.15 4.33 1.85
CA LEU A 93 -6.55 3.27 2.79
C LEU A 93 -8.08 3.07 2.79
N THR A 94 -8.49 1.83 2.99
CA THR A 94 -9.90 1.42 3.14
C THR A 94 -10.82 1.91 2.01
N PRO A 95 -10.48 1.73 0.70
CA PRO A 95 -11.45 1.89 -0.35
C PRO A 95 -12.55 0.81 -0.21
N LEU A 96 -13.71 1.04 -0.80
CA LEU A 96 -14.83 0.10 -0.71
C LEU A 96 -14.47 -1.28 -1.26
N SER A 97 -13.58 -1.35 -2.25
CA SER A 97 -13.05 -2.58 -2.83
C SER A 97 -12.41 -3.54 -1.82
N HIS A 98 -11.76 -3.03 -0.76
CA HIS A 98 -11.10 -3.87 0.24
C HIS A 98 -12.09 -4.76 1.01
N SER A 99 -13.38 -4.40 1.06
CA SER A 99 -14.43 -5.25 1.62
C SER A 99 -14.62 -6.57 0.84
N GLN A 100 -14.03 -6.67 -0.37
CA GLN A 100 -14.14 -7.83 -1.26
C GLN A 100 -12.83 -8.61 -1.38
N VAL A 101 -11.86 -8.38 -0.52
CA VAL A 101 -10.50 -8.95 -0.59
C VAL A 101 -10.48 -10.48 -0.67
N ASP A 102 -11.41 -11.14 0.00
CA ASP A 102 -11.52 -12.60 0.01
C ASP A 102 -12.28 -13.16 -1.22
N PHE A 103 -12.89 -12.30 -2.04
CA PHE A 103 -13.61 -12.73 -3.23
C PHE A 103 -12.70 -12.67 -4.46
N VAL A 104 -11.80 -13.64 -4.54
CA VAL A 104 -10.68 -13.69 -5.51
C VAL A 104 -11.13 -13.49 -6.94
N SER A 105 -12.24 -14.10 -7.38
CA SER A 105 -12.73 -13.94 -8.75
C SER A 105 -13.19 -12.52 -9.07
N LEU A 106 -13.78 -11.80 -8.11
CA LEU A 106 -14.24 -10.43 -8.29
C LEU A 106 -13.08 -9.44 -8.37
N ILE A 107 -12.08 -9.61 -7.50
CA ILE A 107 -10.95 -8.68 -7.45
C ILE A 107 -10.06 -8.73 -8.70
N GLN A 108 -10.18 -9.78 -9.55
CA GLN A 108 -9.41 -9.87 -10.80
C GLN A 108 -9.68 -8.71 -11.77
N ILE A 109 -10.84 -8.04 -11.67
CA ILE A 109 -11.11 -6.84 -12.48
C ILE A 109 -10.08 -5.74 -12.23
N SER A 110 -9.40 -5.77 -11.06
CA SER A 110 -8.38 -4.79 -10.70
C SER A 110 -7.16 -4.82 -11.64
N LYS A 111 -6.91 -5.92 -12.36
CA LYS A 111 -5.89 -5.97 -13.43
C LYS A 111 -6.16 -4.97 -14.55
N TYR A 112 -7.41 -4.57 -14.73
CA TYR A 112 -7.86 -3.68 -15.81
C TYR A 112 -8.13 -2.25 -15.32
N THR A 113 -8.75 -2.12 -14.15
CA THR A 113 -9.36 -0.87 -13.66
C THR A 113 -8.74 -0.34 -12.36
N GLY A 114 -7.77 -1.06 -11.79
CA GLY A 114 -7.38 -0.87 -10.41
C GLY A 114 -8.49 -1.30 -9.44
N ALA A 115 -8.27 -1.16 -8.16
CA ALA A 115 -9.25 -1.45 -7.10
C ALA A 115 -10.57 -0.68 -7.28
N TYR A 116 -10.55 0.43 -8.02
CA TYR A 116 -11.71 1.29 -8.29
C TYR A 116 -12.83 0.57 -9.04
N GLY A 117 -12.50 -0.37 -9.93
CA GLY A 117 -13.52 -1.17 -10.63
C GLY A 117 -14.31 -2.07 -9.68
N VAL A 118 -13.67 -2.63 -8.67
CA VAL A 118 -14.35 -3.40 -7.61
C VAL A 118 -15.26 -2.49 -6.79
N SER A 119 -14.78 -1.30 -6.37
CA SER A 119 -15.61 -0.30 -5.68
C SER A 119 -16.83 0.10 -6.52
N PHE A 120 -16.63 0.27 -7.85
CA PHE A 120 -17.72 0.57 -8.77
C PHE A 120 -18.78 -0.54 -8.79
N LEU A 121 -18.36 -1.81 -8.91
CA LEU A 121 -19.28 -2.95 -8.96
C LEU A 121 -20.06 -3.13 -7.65
N VAL A 122 -19.40 -2.97 -6.49
CA VAL A 122 -20.04 -3.02 -5.18
C VAL A 122 -21.11 -1.92 -5.07
N MET A 123 -20.77 -0.70 -5.48
CA MET A 123 -21.69 0.44 -5.44
C MET A 123 -22.83 0.30 -6.47
N LEU A 124 -22.54 -0.24 -7.65
CA LEU A 124 -23.54 -0.54 -8.67
C LEU A 124 -24.57 -1.55 -8.15
N PHE A 125 -24.09 -2.60 -7.51
CA PHE A 125 -24.97 -3.60 -6.88
C PHE A 125 -25.83 -2.96 -5.78
N ALA A 126 -25.23 -2.22 -4.85
CA ALA A 126 -25.94 -1.54 -3.76
C ALA A 126 -27.00 -0.55 -4.27
N ALA A 127 -26.64 0.27 -5.29
CA ALA A 127 -27.59 1.23 -5.89
C ALA A 127 -28.74 0.52 -6.62
N THR A 128 -28.46 -0.62 -7.24
CA THR A 128 -29.49 -1.41 -7.94
C THR A 128 -30.45 -2.08 -6.97
N VAL A 129 -29.92 -2.59 -5.83
CA VAL A 129 -30.74 -3.12 -4.74
C VAL A 129 -31.63 -2.00 -4.15
N GLU A 130 -31.06 -0.83 -3.85
CA GLU A 130 -31.82 0.33 -3.35
C GLU A 130 -32.94 0.73 -4.32
N PHE A 131 -32.62 0.85 -5.60
CA PHE A 131 -33.60 1.16 -6.64
C PHE A 131 -34.74 0.13 -6.67
N SER A 132 -34.40 -1.16 -6.63
CA SER A 132 -35.38 -2.25 -6.69
C SER A 132 -36.29 -2.28 -5.45
N VAL A 133 -35.73 -2.07 -4.25
CA VAL A 133 -36.46 -2.02 -2.99
C VAL A 133 -37.40 -0.82 -2.96
N ARG A 134 -36.87 0.36 -3.31
CA ARG A 134 -37.68 1.61 -3.27
C ARG A 134 -38.84 1.59 -4.22
N GLU A 135 -38.63 1.03 -5.41
CA GLU A 135 -39.66 1.08 -6.48
C GLU A 135 -40.52 -0.18 -6.55
N GLY A 136 -40.08 -1.34 -6.01
CA GLY A 136 -40.72 -2.63 -6.25
C GLY A 136 -41.15 -3.46 -5.06
N TRP A 137 -40.60 -3.26 -3.85
CA TRP A 137 -40.89 -4.14 -2.71
C TRP A 137 -42.33 -3.98 -2.18
N PHE A 138 -42.91 -2.78 -2.28
CA PHE A 138 -44.28 -2.49 -1.87
C PHE A 138 -45.29 -2.45 -3.01
N VAL A 139 -44.86 -2.71 -4.27
CA VAL A 139 -45.70 -2.68 -5.46
C VAL A 139 -45.56 -4.04 -6.18
N THR A 140 -46.70 -4.62 -6.56
CA THR A 140 -46.84 -5.94 -7.21
C THR A 140 -46.15 -6.08 -8.60
N ASP A 141 -45.41 -5.08 -9.08
CA ASP A 141 -44.79 -5.09 -10.38
C ASP A 141 -43.35 -5.69 -10.35
N ARG A 142 -43.28 -7.03 -10.57
CA ARG A 142 -42.04 -7.80 -10.64
C ARG A 142 -41.04 -7.31 -11.71
N LYS A 143 -41.49 -6.53 -12.72
CA LYS A 143 -40.62 -5.99 -13.78
C LYS A 143 -39.56 -5.06 -13.22
N ARG A 144 -39.73 -4.50 -12.05
CA ARG A 144 -38.77 -3.58 -11.40
C ARG A 144 -37.59 -4.31 -10.71
N LEU A 145 -37.67 -5.62 -10.54
CA LEU A 145 -36.56 -6.45 -10.10
C LEU A 145 -35.60 -6.82 -11.24
N VAL A 146 -36.00 -6.60 -12.49
CA VAL A 146 -35.20 -6.94 -13.68
C VAL A 146 -33.82 -6.27 -13.66
N PRO A 147 -33.66 -4.97 -13.34
CA PRO A 147 -32.33 -4.36 -13.29
C PRO A 147 -31.40 -5.03 -12.28
N ALA A 148 -31.91 -5.39 -11.08
CA ALA A 148 -31.12 -6.09 -10.08
C ALA A 148 -30.68 -7.48 -10.56
N GLY A 149 -31.58 -8.21 -11.21
CA GLY A 149 -31.26 -9.48 -11.83
C GLY A 149 -30.20 -9.37 -12.93
N ILE A 150 -30.32 -8.37 -13.80
CA ILE A 150 -29.33 -8.12 -14.87
C ILE A 150 -27.95 -7.80 -14.27
N VAL A 151 -27.88 -6.91 -13.29
CA VAL A 151 -26.60 -6.55 -12.64
C VAL A 151 -26.00 -7.76 -11.93
N ALA A 152 -26.81 -8.55 -11.21
CA ALA A 152 -26.32 -9.77 -10.56
C ALA A 152 -25.75 -10.78 -11.58
N VAL A 153 -26.45 -10.98 -12.71
CA VAL A 153 -25.98 -11.86 -13.79
C VAL A 153 -24.69 -11.33 -14.43
N LEU A 154 -24.59 -10.02 -14.66
CA LEU A 154 -23.39 -9.41 -15.22
C LEU A 154 -22.19 -9.55 -14.26
N VAL A 155 -22.38 -9.31 -12.97
CA VAL A 155 -21.32 -9.50 -11.96
C VAL A 155 -20.91 -10.97 -11.89
N ALA A 156 -21.87 -11.89 -11.88
CA ALA A 156 -21.58 -13.33 -11.92
C ALA A 156 -20.82 -13.74 -13.19
N ALA A 157 -21.22 -13.23 -14.35
CA ALA A 157 -20.53 -13.49 -15.63
C ALA A 157 -19.08 -12.94 -15.61
N ILE A 158 -18.86 -11.76 -15.05
CA ILE A 158 -17.52 -11.19 -14.85
C ILE A 158 -16.69 -12.11 -13.94
N CYS A 159 -17.25 -12.55 -12.82
CA CYS A 159 -16.56 -13.46 -11.90
C CYS A 159 -16.21 -14.80 -12.55
N VAL A 160 -17.10 -15.36 -13.38
CA VAL A 160 -16.83 -16.60 -14.10
C VAL A 160 -15.75 -16.39 -15.17
N TRP A 161 -15.84 -15.30 -15.93
CA TRP A 161 -14.88 -15.00 -16.99
C TRP A 161 -13.47 -14.68 -16.47
N LEU A 162 -13.40 -13.98 -15.34
CA LEU A 162 -12.14 -13.60 -14.70
C LEU A 162 -11.65 -14.64 -13.67
N ASN A 163 -12.35 -15.79 -13.53
CA ASN A 163 -12.00 -16.77 -12.52
C ASN A 163 -10.55 -17.26 -12.73
N PRO A 164 -9.65 -17.07 -11.76
CA PRO A 164 -8.27 -17.49 -11.89
C PRO A 164 -8.16 -19.02 -11.89
N PRO A 165 -7.10 -19.60 -12.47
CA PRO A 165 -6.85 -21.04 -12.44
C PRO A 165 -6.82 -21.56 -10.99
N SER A 166 -7.12 -22.85 -10.79
CA SER A 166 -7.07 -23.46 -9.45
C SER A 166 -5.66 -23.40 -8.87
N MET A 167 -5.52 -23.40 -7.54
CA MET A 167 -4.20 -23.36 -6.87
C MET A 167 -3.32 -24.57 -7.22
N ASP A 168 -3.93 -25.71 -7.56
CA ASP A 168 -3.23 -26.95 -7.94
C ASP A 168 -2.93 -27.00 -9.44
N SER A 169 -3.30 -25.97 -10.20
CA SER A 169 -3.02 -25.95 -11.63
C SER A 169 -1.54 -25.75 -11.89
N PRO A 170 -0.91 -26.50 -12.80
CA PRO A 170 0.48 -26.25 -13.23
C PRO A 170 0.71 -24.84 -13.77
N THR A 171 -0.36 -24.12 -14.09
CA THR A 171 -0.36 -22.73 -14.56
C THR A 171 -0.48 -21.69 -13.44
N ASP A 172 -0.30 -22.09 -12.17
CA ASP A 172 -0.32 -21.18 -11.02
C ASP A 172 0.93 -20.28 -11.00
N GLY A 173 0.96 -19.34 -11.93
CA GLY A 173 2.10 -18.42 -12.12
C GLY A 173 3.33 -19.05 -12.76
N THR A 174 3.25 -20.34 -13.14
CA THR A 174 4.36 -21.06 -13.76
C THR A 174 4.10 -21.27 -15.24
N ALA A 175 5.17 -21.21 -16.02
CA ALA A 175 5.21 -21.58 -17.41
C ALA A 175 4.42 -22.87 -17.69
N ALA A 176 3.77 -22.94 -18.85
CA ALA A 176 3.19 -24.20 -19.36
C ALA A 176 4.22 -25.33 -19.21
N ALA A 177 3.78 -26.50 -18.82
CA ALA A 177 4.67 -27.65 -18.63
C ALA A 177 5.61 -27.81 -19.82
N GLY A 178 6.92 -27.58 -19.61
CA GLY A 178 7.94 -27.66 -20.66
C GLY A 178 8.70 -26.38 -20.99
N THR A 179 8.29 -25.21 -20.50
CA THR A 179 9.09 -23.98 -20.60
C THR A 179 10.01 -23.83 -19.39
N ALA A 180 11.27 -23.39 -19.61
CA ALA A 180 12.17 -23.08 -18.50
C ALA A 180 11.51 -22.02 -17.60
N SER A 181 11.50 -22.25 -16.30
CA SER A 181 10.95 -21.31 -15.32
C SER A 181 12.08 -20.77 -14.45
N LYS A 182 12.08 -19.47 -14.17
CA LYS A 182 12.92 -18.85 -13.17
C LYS A 182 12.31 -19.09 -11.78
N SER A 183 13.15 -19.32 -10.77
CA SER A 183 12.68 -19.56 -9.41
C SER A 183 13.53 -18.87 -8.36
N ALA A 184 12.97 -18.63 -7.19
CA ALA A 184 13.70 -18.21 -6.00
C ALA A 184 12.96 -18.64 -4.73
N ASN A 185 13.72 -19.06 -3.71
CA ASN A 185 13.25 -19.35 -2.36
C ASN A 185 13.49 -18.14 -1.48
N VAL A 186 12.44 -17.53 -0.95
CA VAL A 186 12.52 -16.30 -0.17
C VAL A 186 12.07 -16.56 1.27
N ALA A 187 12.95 -16.32 2.23
CA ALA A 187 12.61 -16.38 3.65
C ALA A 187 12.19 -15.00 4.17
N ILE A 188 10.93 -14.89 4.59
CA ILE A 188 10.36 -13.71 5.21
C ILE A 188 10.42 -13.89 6.73
N ILE A 189 11.12 -13.00 7.42
CA ILE A 189 11.35 -13.10 8.86
C ILE A 189 10.42 -12.16 9.61
N GLN A 190 9.62 -12.70 10.50
CA GLN A 190 8.78 -11.98 11.45
C GLN A 190 9.19 -12.33 12.87
N ALA A 191 9.83 -11.41 13.61
CA ALA A 191 10.22 -11.65 15.00
C ALA A 191 9.16 -11.17 16.00
N SER A 192 8.33 -10.24 15.61
CA SER A 192 7.17 -9.75 16.38
C SER A 192 7.52 -9.02 17.67
N LEU A 193 8.15 -7.87 17.52
CA LEU A 193 8.50 -7.00 18.64
C LEU A 193 7.65 -5.73 18.61
N ASP A 194 7.05 -5.41 19.75
CA ASP A 194 6.26 -4.18 19.89
C ASP A 194 7.17 -2.96 19.73
N THR A 195 6.70 -1.99 18.97
CA THR A 195 7.41 -0.73 18.77
C THR A 195 6.82 0.32 19.71
N THR A 196 7.65 0.92 20.55
CA THR A 196 7.27 1.94 21.52
C THR A 196 8.14 3.19 21.37
N PHE A 197 7.61 4.36 21.74
CA PHE A 197 8.38 5.59 21.87
C PHE A 197 8.50 6.00 23.35
N PRO A 198 9.71 6.39 23.82
CA PRO A 198 11.01 6.13 23.19
C PRO A 198 11.34 4.64 23.22
N GLY A 199 12.01 4.13 22.17
CA GLY A 199 12.42 2.73 22.11
C GLY A 199 13.43 2.36 23.20
N ASP A 200 13.28 1.18 23.82
CA ASP A 200 14.30 0.63 24.71
C ASP A 200 15.42 0.00 23.89
N ALA A 201 16.65 0.49 24.07
CA ALA A 201 17.83 -0.02 23.37
C ALA A 201 18.04 -1.54 23.58
N LYS A 202 17.72 -2.06 24.78
CA LYS A 202 17.82 -3.49 25.06
C LYS A 202 16.76 -4.32 24.31
N GLU A 203 15.56 -3.79 24.14
CA GLU A 203 14.53 -4.44 23.35
C GLU A 203 14.91 -4.44 21.86
N MET A 204 15.47 -3.34 21.38
CA MET A 204 15.99 -3.27 20.00
C MET A 204 17.15 -4.24 19.78
N ASP A 205 18.04 -4.45 20.74
CA ASP A 205 19.11 -5.44 20.68
C ASP A 205 18.57 -6.88 20.64
N ARG A 206 17.58 -7.18 21.48
CA ARG A 206 16.92 -8.48 21.47
C ARG A 206 16.23 -8.76 20.15
N ALA A 207 15.53 -7.74 19.63
CA ALA A 207 14.90 -7.78 18.31
C ALA A 207 15.89 -8.16 17.23
N PHE A 208 16.93 -7.39 17.10
CA PHE A 208 17.98 -7.60 16.10
C PHE A 208 18.59 -9.01 16.18
N ASN A 209 18.93 -9.46 17.39
CA ASN A 209 19.49 -10.78 17.59
C ASN A 209 18.49 -11.90 17.20
N GLN A 210 17.20 -11.70 17.49
CA GLN A 210 16.15 -12.66 17.11
C GLN A 210 15.99 -12.72 15.59
N TYR A 211 15.99 -11.60 14.88
CA TYR A 211 15.99 -11.57 13.41
C TYR A 211 17.19 -12.31 12.83
N LEU A 212 18.37 -12.08 13.38
CA LEU A 212 19.61 -12.75 12.95
C LEU A 212 19.55 -14.25 13.19
N GLU A 213 19.10 -14.67 14.37
CA GLU A 213 19.00 -16.10 14.74
C GLU A 213 17.99 -16.83 13.85
N LEU A 214 16.79 -16.27 13.65
CA LEU A 214 15.76 -16.84 12.77
C LEU A 214 16.27 -16.97 11.34
N SER A 215 17.00 -15.96 10.84
CA SER A 215 17.58 -15.98 9.49
C SER A 215 18.62 -17.09 9.35
N ARG A 216 19.55 -17.19 10.28
CA ARG A 216 20.57 -18.24 10.29
C ARG A 216 19.97 -19.65 10.39
N HIS A 217 18.93 -19.77 11.22
CA HIS A 217 18.27 -21.06 11.39
C HIS A 217 17.61 -21.52 10.08
N VAL A 218 16.82 -20.66 9.42
CA VAL A 218 16.13 -21.04 8.18
C VAL A 218 17.10 -21.31 7.04
N THR A 219 18.16 -20.51 6.87
CA THR A 219 19.14 -20.74 5.81
C THR A 219 19.93 -22.05 6.03
N SER A 220 20.35 -22.32 7.28
CA SER A 220 21.04 -23.57 7.60
C SER A 220 20.15 -24.80 7.47
N GLN A 221 18.89 -24.72 7.89
CA GLN A 221 17.92 -25.81 7.77
C GLN A 221 17.62 -26.16 6.32
N TRP A 222 17.44 -25.15 5.47
CA TRP A 222 17.17 -25.36 4.03
C TRP A 222 18.38 -25.97 3.33
N ARG A 223 19.59 -25.47 3.60
CA ARG A 223 20.83 -26.03 3.07
C ARG A 223 21.03 -27.49 3.48
N ALA A 224 20.69 -27.83 4.72
CA ALA A 224 20.75 -29.22 5.20
C ALA A 224 19.74 -30.14 4.50
N SER A 225 18.66 -29.59 3.94
CA SER A 225 17.67 -30.34 3.13
C SER A 225 18.05 -30.44 1.64
N GLY A 226 19.20 -29.88 1.22
CA GLY A 226 19.66 -29.88 -0.16
C GLY A 226 19.09 -28.75 -1.03
N ALA A 227 18.51 -27.71 -0.42
CA ALA A 227 18.02 -26.52 -1.10
C ALA A 227 18.60 -25.25 -0.44
N ASP A 228 18.71 -24.17 -1.20
CA ASP A 228 19.18 -22.89 -0.68
C ASP A 228 18.04 -21.88 -0.58
N ILE A 229 18.19 -20.93 0.35
CA ILE A 229 17.41 -19.69 0.40
C ILE A 229 18.17 -18.66 -0.45
N ASP A 230 17.50 -18.08 -1.45
CA ASP A 230 18.07 -17.10 -2.34
C ASP A 230 18.01 -15.67 -1.77
N LEU A 231 16.99 -15.41 -0.93
CA LEU A 231 16.77 -14.09 -0.34
C LEU A 231 16.18 -14.20 1.06
N VAL A 232 16.76 -13.48 2.01
CA VAL A 232 16.17 -13.23 3.33
C VAL A 232 15.63 -11.80 3.36
N VAL A 233 14.37 -11.63 3.82
CA VAL A 233 13.73 -10.31 3.92
C VAL A 233 13.40 -10.00 5.38
N TRP A 234 13.89 -8.83 5.85
CA TRP A 234 13.56 -8.28 7.16
C TRP A 234 12.60 -7.08 7.01
N PRO A 235 11.69 -6.88 7.96
CA PRO A 235 10.79 -5.73 7.98
C PRO A 235 11.49 -4.36 8.06
N GLU A 236 10.70 -3.32 7.90
CA GLU A 236 11.09 -1.92 8.03
C GLU A 236 11.76 -1.64 9.39
N SER A 237 12.93 -0.97 9.36
CA SER A 237 13.66 -0.48 10.53
C SER A 237 14.17 -1.56 11.51
N MET A 238 14.23 -2.82 11.10
CA MET A 238 14.69 -3.92 11.97
C MET A 238 16.19 -4.18 11.87
N PHE A 239 16.85 -3.67 10.85
CA PHE A 239 18.30 -3.75 10.73
C PHE A 239 18.96 -2.51 11.34
N ARG A 240 19.80 -2.68 12.36
CA ARG A 240 20.31 -1.59 13.21
C ARG A 240 21.42 -0.77 12.57
N MET A 241 22.23 -1.38 11.71
CA MET A 241 23.28 -0.67 11.01
C MET A 241 22.68 0.16 9.88
N GLY A 242 22.97 1.47 9.89
CA GLY A 242 22.55 2.38 8.85
C GLY A 242 23.42 2.29 7.61
N ILE A 243 22.98 2.90 6.53
CA ILE A 243 23.80 3.14 5.33
C ILE A 243 24.21 4.61 5.36
N TYR A 244 25.52 4.87 5.42
CA TYR A 244 26.04 6.22 5.57
C TYR A 244 26.84 6.63 4.36
N THR A 245 26.47 7.77 3.79
CA THR A 245 27.19 8.43 2.70
C THR A 245 27.45 9.88 3.07
N PHE A 246 28.39 10.52 2.41
CA PHE A 246 28.76 11.90 2.70
C PHE A 246 29.32 12.57 1.46
N GLU A 247 29.25 13.92 1.43
CA GLU A 247 29.92 14.71 0.41
C GLU A 247 31.45 14.46 0.47
N GLU A 248 32.13 14.41 -0.68
CA GLU A 248 33.55 14.05 -0.75
C GLU A 248 34.45 14.97 0.12
N GLU A 249 34.06 16.23 0.26
CA GLU A 249 34.71 17.23 1.10
C GLU A 249 34.77 16.88 2.58
N LEU A 250 33.76 16.10 3.05
CA LEU A 250 33.63 15.69 4.45
C LEU A 250 34.48 14.44 4.78
N LYS A 251 35.00 13.76 3.80
CA LYS A 251 35.69 12.46 3.95
C LYS A 251 36.68 12.41 5.12
N ASN A 252 37.50 13.44 5.21
CA ASN A 252 38.55 13.56 6.24
C ASN A 252 38.19 14.51 7.37
N THR A 253 36.94 14.98 7.42
CA THR A 253 36.45 15.87 8.49
C THR A 253 36.11 15.05 9.73
N SER A 254 36.46 15.54 10.92
CA SER A 254 36.16 14.88 12.19
C SER A 254 34.67 15.01 12.53
N ILE A 255 34.05 13.88 12.92
CA ILE A 255 32.65 13.84 13.36
C ILE A 255 32.51 14.17 14.85
N ASN A 256 33.53 13.86 15.66
CA ASN A 256 33.47 13.91 17.12
C ASN A 256 34.79 14.37 17.73
N SER A 257 34.75 14.56 19.05
CA SER A 257 35.93 14.95 19.85
C SER A 257 37.02 13.87 19.91
N THR A 258 36.75 12.65 19.49
CA THR A 258 37.73 11.54 19.46
C THR A 258 38.60 11.55 18.22
N GLY A 259 38.27 12.39 17.22
CA GLY A 259 39.02 12.56 16.00
C GLY A 259 38.68 11.55 14.90
N ASP A 260 37.62 10.75 15.08
CA ASP A 260 37.14 9.87 14.01
C ASP A 260 36.61 10.71 12.84
N THR A 261 37.02 10.36 11.62
CA THR A 261 36.49 11.01 10.40
C THR A 261 35.25 10.31 9.87
N PHE A 262 34.49 11.00 9.01
CA PHE A 262 33.33 10.41 8.34
C PHE A 262 33.67 9.10 7.61
N SER A 263 34.82 9.03 6.97
CA SER A 263 35.27 7.82 6.27
C SER A 263 35.53 6.65 7.23
N ILE A 264 36.26 6.89 8.34
CA ILE A 264 36.54 5.85 9.33
C ILE A 264 35.23 5.34 9.98
N TRP A 265 34.33 6.25 10.36
CA TRP A 265 33.07 5.90 10.96
C TRP A 265 32.17 5.08 10.03
N ALA A 266 32.06 5.48 8.75
CA ALA A 266 31.32 4.71 7.76
C ALA A 266 31.96 3.33 7.52
N GLU A 267 33.28 3.24 7.41
CA GLU A 267 34.00 1.97 7.23
C GLU A 267 33.78 1.00 8.41
N VAL A 268 33.82 1.49 9.65
CA VAL A 268 33.55 0.67 10.84
C VAL A 268 32.12 0.11 10.80
N ASN A 269 31.15 0.95 10.41
CA ASN A 269 29.76 0.51 10.25
C ASN A 269 29.61 -0.54 9.12
N ASP A 270 30.27 -0.33 7.99
CA ASP A 270 30.22 -1.26 6.85
C ASP A 270 30.84 -2.61 7.19
N VAL A 271 31.96 -2.62 7.93
CA VAL A 271 32.58 -3.84 8.43
C VAL A 271 31.66 -4.59 9.40
N ALA A 272 30.98 -3.88 10.32
CA ALA A 272 30.01 -4.47 11.24
C ALA A 272 28.80 -5.05 10.47
N THR A 273 28.29 -4.32 9.49
CA THR A 273 27.22 -4.74 8.58
C THR A 273 27.61 -6.00 7.83
N ALA A 274 28.77 -5.99 7.18
CA ALA A 274 29.26 -7.15 6.42
C ALA A 274 29.46 -8.39 7.31
N LYS A 275 30.02 -8.21 8.52
CA LYS A 275 30.16 -9.31 9.49
C LYS A 275 28.83 -9.91 9.89
N THR A 276 27.77 -9.11 9.98
CA THR A 276 26.42 -9.56 10.35
C THR A 276 25.77 -10.32 9.19
N ILE A 277 25.77 -9.75 7.99
CA ILE A 277 25.15 -10.36 6.81
C ILE A 277 25.83 -11.69 6.44
N ARG A 278 27.16 -11.77 6.51
CA ARG A 278 27.91 -13.03 6.29
C ARG A 278 27.45 -14.17 7.18
N GLN A 279 26.89 -13.91 8.36
CA GLN A 279 26.36 -14.96 9.22
C GLN A 279 25.07 -15.58 8.69
N ILE A 280 24.34 -14.86 7.83
CA ILE A 280 23.11 -15.34 7.17
C ILE A 280 23.48 -16.13 5.91
N ASP A 281 24.58 -15.76 5.25
CA ASP A 281 25.20 -16.45 4.10
C ASP A 281 24.26 -16.61 2.91
N THR A 282 23.49 -15.53 2.62
CA THR A 282 22.65 -15.35 1.42
C THR A 282 22.36 -13.88 1.17
N HIS A 283 21.71 -13.55 0.05
CA HIS A 283 21.27 -12.18 -0.17
C HIS A 283 20.26 -11.75 0.89
N CYS A 284 20.38 -10.51 1.34
CA CYS A 284 19.50 -9.93 2.36
C CYS A 284 18.89 -8.61 1.88
N LEU A 285 17.58 -8.50 1.96
CA LEU A 285 16.83 -7.25 1.78
C LEU A 285 16.29 -6.83 3.16
N VAL A 286 16.85 -5.78 3.75
CA VAL A 286 16.58 -5.42 5.14
C VAL A 286 16.17 -3.96 5.27
N GLY A 287 15.12 -3.72 6.08
CA GLY A 287 14.67 -2.37 6.41
C GLY A 287 15.62 -1.71 7.42
N THR A 288 16.20 -0.58 7.03
CA THR A 288 17.16 0.21 7.80
C THR A 288 16.95 1.71 7.57
N SER A 289 17.85 2.53 8.09
CA SER A 289 17.93 3.95 7.76
C SER A 289 19.16 4.25 6.91
N SER A 290 19.10 5.28 6.08
CA SER A 290 20.32 5.85 5.47
C SER A 290 20.40 7.35 5.70
N ILE A 291 21.63 7.85 5.78
CA ILE A 291 21.91 9.27 5.95
C ILE A 291 22.97 9.68 4.95
N HIS A 292 22.69 10.72 4.19
CA HIS A 292 23.66 11.39 3.35
C HIS A 292 24.07 12.72 4.00
N PHE A 293 25.24 12.77 4.60
CA PHE A 293 25.74 13.94 5.30
C PHE A 293 26.20 15.02 4.34
N LYS A 294 25.74 16.24 4.56
CA LYS A 294 26.07 17.45 3.77
C LYS A 294 26.98 18.42 4.49
N SER A 295 27.06 18.33 5.82
CA SER A 295 27.88 19.19 6.64
C SER A 295 28.52 18.45 7.82
N ALA A 296 29.57 19.02 8.38
CA ALA A 296 30.28 18.50 9.55
C ALA A 296 29.42 18.56 10.85
N GLU A 297 28.44 19.44 10.89
CA GLU A 297 27.50 19.59 12.00
C GLU A 297 26.45 18.47 12.03
N GLY A 298 26.50 17.53 11.07
CA GLY A 298 25.61 16.38 11.00
C GLY A 298 24.29 16.67 10.27
N ASP A 299 24.21 17.80 9.55
CA ASP A 299 23.11 18.07 8.64
C ASP A 299 23.18 17.14 7.41
N GLY A 300 22.02 16.66 6.97
CA GLY A 300 21.97 15.73 5.85
C GLY A 300 20.58 15.18 5.58
N ASP A 301 20.48 14.54 4.43
CA ASP A 301 19.25 13.86 4.01
C ASP A 301 19.13 12.53 4.74
N ARG A 302 17.99 12.31 5.38
CA ARG A 302 17.66 11.09 6.13
C ARG A 302 16.58 10.32 5.42
N TYR A 303 16.80 9.02 5.21
CA TYR A 303 15.87 8.17 4.49
C TYR A 303 15.46 6.95 5.32
N ASN A 304 14.24 6.50 5.12
CA ASN A 304 13.80 5.17 5.44
C ASN A 304 14.18 4.26 4.25
N THR A 305 14.94 3.21 4.47
CA THR A 305 15.69 2.52 3.41
C THR A 305 15.50 1.02 3.48
N ALA A 306 15.34 0.38 2.33
CA ALA A 306 15.54 -1.05 2.13
C ALA A 306 16.94 -1.28 1.55
N GLY A 307 17.87 -1.77 2.36
CA GLY A 307 19.23 -2.11 1.94
C GLY A 307 19.29 -3.52 1.39
N PHE A 308 19.91 -3.69 0.22
CA PHE A 308 20.15 -4.99 -0.42
C PHE A 308 21.61 -5.35 -0.37
N PHE A 309 21.91 -6.45 0.31
CA PHE A 309 23.26 -6.92 0.59
C PHE A 309 23.52 -8.29 -0.02
N GLY A 310 24.74 -8.49 -0.50
CA GLY A 310 25.24 -9.78 -0.99
C GLY A 310 25.61 -10.75 0.15
N PRO A 311 25.82 -12.04 -0.18
CA PRO A 311 26.26 -13.05 0.81
C PRO A 311 27.60 -12.70 1.47
N ASP A 312 28.47 -11.98 0.77
CA ASP A 312 29.74 -11.46 1.26
C ASP A 312 29.60 -10.25 2.20
N GLY A 313 28.38 -9.77 2.40
CA GLY A 313 28.04 -8.62 3.22
C GLY A 313 28.23 -7.26 2.54
N SER A 314 28.59 -7.24 1.25
CA SER A 314 28.69 -6.00 0.48
C SER A 314 27.30 -5.39 0.23
N LEU A 315 27.20 -4.07 0.30
CA LEU A 315 26.00 -3.35 -0.13
C LEU A 315 25.94 -3.35 -1.66
N ILE A 316 24.95 -4.05 -2.23
CA ILE A 316 24.71 -4.09 -3.68
C ILE A 316 23.88 -2.89 -4.12
N GLY A 317 22.92 -2.45 -3.28
CA GLY A 317 22.08 -1.30 -3.56
C GLY A 317 21.11 -0.97 -2.44
N ALA A 318 20.42 0.15 -2.58
CA ALA A 318 19.47 0.64 -1.61
C ALA A 318 18.26 1.27 -2.30
N TYR A 319 17.08 1.04 -1.75
CA TYR A 319 15.85 1.71 -2.12
C TYR A 319 15.42 2.63 -0.97
N ASN A 320 15.27 3.90 -1.25
CA ASN A 320 14.79 4.89 -0.30
C ASN A 320 13.27 5.10 -0.47
N LYS A 321 12.53 5.07 0.63
CA LYS A 321 11.09 5.29 0.65
C LYS A 321 10.71 6.56 -0.10
N MET A 322 9.93 6.43 -1.18
CA MET A 322 9.53 7.54 -2.05
C MET A 322 8.33 8.32 -1.53
N HIS A 323 7.51 7.69 -0.68
CA HIS A 323 6.29 8.29 -0.13
C HIS A 323 6.25 8.24 1.41
N PRO A 324 6.96 9.15 2.08
CA PRO A 324 6.92 9.27 3.54
C PRO A 324 5.51 9.61 4.05
N VAL A 325 5.21 9.16 5.27
CA VAL A 325 3.91 9.36 5.92
C VAL A 325 3.80 10.78 6.45
N MET A 326 2.80 11.52 5.98
CA MET A 326 2.52 12.87 6.47
C MET A 326 2.18 12.84 7.97
N PHE A 327 2.78 13.75 8.74
CA PHE A 327 2.72 13.86 10.21
C PHE A 327 3.30 12.65 10.98
N GLY A 328 3.69 11.58 10.29
CA GLY A 328 4.41 10.46 10.89
C GLY A 328 5.91 10.52 10.63
N GLU A 329 6.30 10.84 9.40
CA GLU A 329 7.70 10.86 8.95
C GLU A 329 8.16 12.24 8.45
N TYR A 330 7.24 13.13 8.12
CA TYR A 330 7.53 14.53 7.80
C TYR A 330 6.33 15.43 8.13
N ALA A 331 6.59 16.72 8.36
CA ALA A 331 5.56 17.74 8.52
C ALA A 331 5.44 18.57 7.24
N PRO A 332 4.22 18.73 6.66
CA PRO A 332 4.02 19.71 5.60
C PRO A 332 4.43 21.09 6.09
N PHE A 333 5.16 21.84 5.27
CA PHE A 333 5.69 23.16 5.61
C PHE A 333 6.64 23.18 6.83
N GLY A 334 7.17 22.02 7.27
CA GLY A 334 8.06 21.92 8.44
C GLY A 334 9.34 22.74 8.30
N GLU A 335 9.81 22.98 7.07
CA GLU A 335 10.93 23.89 6.78
C GLU A 335 10.62 25.35 7.17
N TYR A 336 9.34 25.78 7.04
CA TYR A 336 8.88 27.12 7.39
C TYR A 336 8.39 27.21 8.85
N ILE A 337 8.00 26.09 9.45
CA ILE A 337 7.40 26.01 10.78
C ILE A 337 8.12 24.91 11.60
N PRO A 338 9.41 25.08 11.94
CA PRO A 338 10.22 24.02 12.56
C PRO A 338 9.67 23.50 13.89
N TRP A 339 8.96 24.32 14.66
CA TRP A 339 8.39 23.90 15.94
C TRP A 339 7.33 22.77 15.82
N VAL A 340 6.77 22.55 14.62
CA VAL A 340 5.83 21.44 14.37
C VAL A 340 6.48 20.09 14.64
N TYR A 341 7.78 19.95 14.37
CA TYR A 341 8.53 18.72 14.66
C TYR A 341 8.62 18.40 16.16
N ASN A 342 8.47 19.40 17.05
CA ASN A 342 8.41 19.15 18.50
C ASN A 342 7.11 18.43 18.93
N LEU A 343 6.08 18.45 18.08
CA LEU A 343 4.81 17.73 18.32
C LEU A 343 4.80 16.34 17.68
N MET A 344 5.83 16.01 16.91
CA MET A 344 5.93 14.73 16.21
C MET A 344 6.87 13.78 16.94
N PRO A 345 6.63 12.46 16.84
CA PRO A 345 7.55 11.46 17.42
C PRO A 345 8.94 11.50 16.79
N ILE A 346 9.04 12.01 15.55
CA ILE A 346 10.30 12.11 14.79
C ILE A 346 10.77 13.56 14.82
N GLY A 347 11.91 13.81 15.44
CA GLY A 347 12.46 15.15 15.66
C GLY A 347 12.98 15.86 14.39
N SER A 348 13.08 15.15 13.26
CA SER A 348 13.44 15.70 11.94
C SER A 348 12.74 14.93 10.84
N GLY A 349 12.31 15.61 9.77
CA GLY A 349 11.63 14.96 8.65
C GLY A 349 12.52 13.99 7.87
N LEU A 350 11.89 12.97 7.26
CA LEU A 350 12.55 12.08 6.31
C LEU A 350 12.52 12.69 4.90
N THR A 351 13.60 12.51 4.18
CA THR A 351 13.71 12.91 2.77
C THR A 351 13.09 11.83 1.88
N PRO A 352 12.21 12.18 0.93
CA PRO A 352 11.67 11.20 -0.02
C PRO A 352 12.74 10.65 -0.95
N GLY A 353 12.69 9.35 -1.23
CA GLY A 353 13.44 8.72 -2.31
C GLY A 353 13.00 9.23 -3.69
N LYS A 354 13.86 9.11 -4.69
CA LYS A 354 13.64 9.70 -6.02
C LYS A 354 13.24 8.69 -7.08
N GLU A 355 13.70 7.44 -6.96
CA GLU A 355 13.57 6.44 -8.02
C GLU A 355 13.24 5.04 -7.48
N PRO A 356 12.47 4.24 -8.22
CA PRO A 356 12.26 2.85 -7.89
C PRO A 356 13.52 2.03 -8.14
N LYS A 357 13.64 0.90 -7.43
CA LYS A 357 14.74 -0.06 -7.59
C LYS A 357 14.17 -1.48 -7.68
N ALA A 358 14.90 -2.34 -8.40
CA ALA A 358 14.71 -3.78 -8.33
C ALA A 358 16.05 -4.46 -8.07
N PHE A 359 16.06 -5.51 -7.26
CA PHE A 359 17.25 -6.24 -6.86
C PHE A 359 17.14 -7.70 -7.27
N LYS A 360 18.21 -8.25 -7.82
CA LYS A 360 18.24 -9.65 -8.26
C LYS A 360 18.75 -10.55 -7.13
N ALA A 361 17.92 -11.54 -6.75
CA ALA A 361 18.33 -12.64 -5.88
C ALA A 361 17.84 -13.96 -6.49
N GLY A 362 18.73 -14.96 -6.53
CA GLY A 362 18.49 -16.14 -7.34
C GLY A 362 18.29 -15.77 -8.82
N GLU A 363 17.21 -16.24 -9.41
CA GLU A 363 16.88 -15.94 -10.81
C GLU A 363 15.84 -14.80 -10.97
N LEU A 364 15.32 -14.25 -9.86
CA LEU A 364 14.21 -13.29 -9.83
C LEU A 364 14.66 -11.88 -9.42
N ASN A 365 13.92 -10.89 -9.91
CA ASN A 365 14.06 -9.48 -9.53
C ASN A 365 12.93 -9.08 -8.58
N PHE A 366 13.29 -8.50 -7.46
CA PHE A 366 12.41 -8.07 -6.38
C PHE A 366 12.36 -6.55 -6.30
N ALA A 367 11.17 -5.96 -6.38
CA ALA A 367 10.97 -4.52 -6.24
C ALA A 367 10.44 -4.20 -4.84
N PRO A 368 11.24 -3.59 -3.95
CA PRO A 368 10.82 -3.23 -2.61
C PRO A 368 9.93 -1.99 -2.60
N ASN A 369 8.99 -1.96 -1.65
CA ASN A 369 8.32 -0.78 -1.16
C ASN A 369 8.27 -0.81 0.37
N ILE A 370 8.09 0.34 1.02
CA ILE A 370 8.21 0.44 2.47
C ILE A 370 6.90 0.92 3.09
N CYS A 371 6.31 0.06 3.94
CA CYS A 371 5.19 0.37 4.83
C CYS A 371 4.00 1.01 4.09
N PHE A 372 3.70 2.27 4.37
CA PHE A 372 2.57 3.01 3.81
C PHE A 372 2.53 3.03 2.27
N GLU A 373 3.64 2.88 1.58
CA GLU A 373 3.70 2.85 0.11
C GLU A 373 2.83 1.75 -0.49
N ASN A 374 2.71 0.60 0.18
CA ASN A 374 1.81 -0.49 -0.21
C ASN A 374 0.33 -0.03 -0.28
N THR A 375 -0.03 1.00 0.47
CA THR A 375 -1.40 1.54 0.49
C THR A 375 -1.69 2.47 -0.68
N VAL A 376 -0.66 2.90 -1.44
CA VAL A 376 -0.74 3.89 -2.52
C VAL A 376 -0.69 3.20 -3.89
N PRO A 377 -1.85 2.93 -4.54
CA PRO A 377 -1.91 2.13 -5.78
C PRO A 377 -1.06 2.68 -6.91
N HIS A 378 -1.19 3.97 -7.18
CA HIS A 378 -0.49 4.63 -8.28
C HIS A 378 1.03 4.69 -8.08
N LEU A 379 1.52 4.66 -6.84
CA LEU A 379 2.96 4.61 -6.54
C LEU A 379 3.54 3.24 -6.92
N VAL A 380 2.95 2.14 -6.41
CA VAL A 380 3.43 0.79 -6.70
C VAL A 380 3.30 0.48 -8.20
N ARG A 381 2.19 0.89 -8.82
CA ARG A 381 2.01 0.81 -10.27
C ARG A 381 3.12 1.54 -11.03
N ARG A 382 3.43 2.79 -10.63
CA ARG A 382 4.49 3.60 -11.25
C ARG A 382 5.84 2.92 -11.12
N GLN A 383 6.16 2.37 -9.96
CA GLN A 383 7.39 1.61 -9.71
C GLN A 383 7.55 0.45 -10.71
N VAL A 384 6.52 -0.39 -10.89
CA VAL A 384 6.58 -1.51 -11.84
C VAL A 384 6.72 -1.01 -13.28
N CYS A 385 5.99 0.04 -13.65
CA CYS A 385 6.02 0.60 -14.99
C CYS A 385 7.39 1.21 -15.34
N GLU A 386 7.97 2.03 -14.46
CA GLU A 386 9.27 2.68 -14.67
C GLU A 386 10.42 1.65 -14.74
N LEU A 387 10.41 0.65 -13.88
CA LEU A 387 11.39 -0.44 -13.92
C LEU A 387 11.30 -1.22 -15.23
N HIS A 388 10.09 -1.57 -15.67
CA HIS A 388 9.89 -2.24 -16.95
C HIS A 388 10.39 -1.40 -18.14
N GLN A 389 10.10 -0.08 -18.14
CA GLN A 389 10.57 0.84 -19.18
C GLN A 389 12.09 1.00 -19.21
N SER A 390 12.76 0.86 -18.07
CA SER A 390 14.23 0.84 -17.97
C SER A 390 14.87 -0.51 -18.32
N GLY A 391 14.07 -1.49 -18.75
CA GLY A 391 14.53 -2.84 -19.07
C GLY A 391 14.77 -3.74 -17.86
N GLN A 392 14.30 -3.32 -16.67
CA GLN A 392 14.36 -4.13 -15.46
C GLN A 392 13.02 -4.83 -15.26
N GLU A 393 13.01 -6.14 -15.42
CA GLU A 393 11.81 -6.92 -15.13
C GLU A 393 11.56 -6.97 -13.62
N VAL A 394 10.31 -6.82 -13.20
CA VAL A 394 9.87 -7.05 -11.81
C VAL A 394 9.17 -8.39 -11.77
N ASN A 395 9.73 -9.38 -11.07
CA ASN A 395 9.13 -10.70 -10.91
C ASN A 395 8.28 -10.81 -9.65
N ALA A 396 8.63 -10.06 -8.59
CA ALA A 396 7.85 -9.99 -7.37
C ALA A 396 7.96 -8.61 -6.71
N LEU A 397 6.89 -8.20 -6.04
CA LEU A 397 6.87 -7.02 -5.17
C LEU A 397 7.19 -7.46 -3.73
N VAL A 398 7.89 -6.62 -2.98
CA VAL A 398 8.24 -6.90 -1.58
C VAL A 398 7.91 -5.68 -0.72
N THR A 399 6.98 -5.82 0.21
CA THR A 399 6.71 -4.78 1.21
C THR A 399 7.46 -5.06 2.50
N LEU A 400 8.27 -4.11 2.95
CA LEU A 400 8.90 -4.11 4.26
C LEU A 400 8.10 -3.17 5.17
N THR A 401 7.51 -3.67 6.26
CA THR A 401 6.66 -2.83 7.13
C THR A 401 6.86 -3.10 8.61
N ASN A 402 6.73 -2.04 9.41
CA ASN A 402 6.72 -2.14 10.87
C ASN A 402 5.35 -1.72 11.42
N ASP A 403 4.43 -2.68 11.47
CA ASP A 403 3.08 -2.47 12.01
C ASP A 403 3.02 -2.52 13.54
N GLY A 404 4.17 -2.60 14.22
CA GLY A 404 4.28 -2.65 15.69
C GLY A 404 3.63 -1.47 16.41
N TRP A 405 3.56 -0.33 15.75
CA TRP A 405 2.89 0.87 16.21
C TRP A 405 1.38 0.71 16.46
N PHE A 406 0.74 -0.26 15.83
CA PHE A 406 -0.72 -0.40 15.75
C PHE A 406 -1.29 -1.55 16.58
N TRP A 407 -0.48 -2.20 17.42
CA TRP A 407 -0.89 -3.11 18.51
C TRP A 407 -1.87 -4.23 18.15
N GLY A 408 -1.84 -4.73 16.93
CA GLY A 408 -2.74 -5.80 16.48
C GLY A 408 -4.15 -5.34 16.09
N SER A 409 -4.34 -4.04 15.88
CA SER A 409 -5.60 -3.45 15.41
C SER A 409 -6.01 -3.95 14.03
N SER A 410 -7.19 -3.52 13.57
CA SER A 410 -7.70 -3.82 12.22
C SER A 410 -6.84 -3.25 11.09
N LEU A 411 -5.95 -2.29 11.37
CA LEU A 411 -5.02 -1.78 10.35
C LEU A 411 -4.15 -2.89 9.76
N LEU A 412 -3.77 -3.90 10.54
CA LEU A 412 -2.95 -5.01 10.07
C LEU A 412 -3.65 -5.79 8.95
N ASP A 413 -4.97 -6.02 9.09
CA ASP A 413 -5.77 -6.67 8.05
C ASP A 413 -5.94 -5.77 6.83
N VAL A 414 -6.13 -4.47 7.04
CA VAL A 414 -6.22 -3.47 5.96
C VAL A 414 -4.91 -3.42 5.17
N HIS A 415 -3.77 -3.49 5.86
CA HIS A 415 -2.46 -3.48 5.22
C HIS A 415 -2.23 -4.74 4.37
N LEU A 416 -2.63 -5.91 4.89
CA LEU A 416 -2.64 -7.15 4.11
C LEU A 416 -3.55 -7.02 2.86
N ALA A 417 -4.75 -6.48 3.01
CA ALA A 417 -5.68 -6.25 1.90
C ALA A 417 -5.09 -5.32 0.84
N CYS A 418 -4.34 -4.28 1.23
CA CYS A 418 -3.59 -3.47 0.28
C CYS A 418 -2.65 -4.32 -0.56
N GLY A 419 -1.84 -5.18 0.07
CA GLY A 419 -0.92 -6.09 -0.63
C GLY A 419 -1.63 -7.03 -1.61
N VAL A 420 -2.80 -7.56 -1.23
CA VAL A 420 -3.62 -8.40 -2.13
C VAL A 420 -3.99 -7.62 -3.40
N PHE A 421 -4.48 -6.38 -3.25
CA PHE A 421 -4.81 -5.57 -4.42
C PHE A 421 -3.58 -5.17 -5.23
N ARG A 422 -2.43 -4.87 -4.60
CA ARG A 422 -1.18 -4.57 -5.33
C ARG A 422 -0.73 -5.76 -6.18
N ALA A 423 -0.83 -6.97 -5.65
CA ALA A 423 -0.50 -8.18 -6.40
C ALA A 423 -1.37 -8.32 -7.66
N VAL A 424 -2.71 -8.20 -7.51
CA VAL A 424 -3.65 -8.32 -8.62
C VAL A 424 -3.49 -7.19 -9.65
N GLU A 425 -3.41 -5.94 -9.19
CA GLU A 425 -3.28 -4.77 -10.05
C GLU A 425 -2.05 -4.81 -10.94
N ASN A 426 -0.92 -5.25 -10.39
CA ASN A 426 0.34 -5.31 -11.13
C ASN A 426 0.59 -6.66 -11.80
N ASP A 427 -0.27 -7.64 -11.56
CA ASP A 427 -0.13 -9.01 -12.03
C ASP A 427 1.22 -9.63 -11.63
N ARG A 428 1.62 -9.41 -10.38
CA ARG A 428 2.87 -9.88 -9.79
C ARG A 428 2.62 -10.43 -8.39
N PRO A 429 3.30 -11.50 -7.97
CA PRO A 429 3.24 -11.94 -6.57
C PRO A 429 3.75 -10.83 -5.64
N MET A 430 3.20 -10.79 -4.43
CA MET A 430 3.55 -9.84 -3.38
C MET A 430 4.01 -10.59 -2.14
N LEU A 431 5.19 -10.23 -1.64
CA LEU A 431 5.71 -10.67 -0.34
C LEU A 431 5.58 -9.52 0.66
N ILE A 432 5.08 -9.81 1.84
CA ILE A 432 4.98 -8.83 2.93
C ILE A 432 5.85 -9.32 4.09
N ALA A 433 6.89 -8.58 4.42
CA ALA A 433 7.69 -8.75 5.62
C ALA A 433 7.23 -7.72 6.66
N ALA A 434 6.50 -8.19 7.68
CA ALA A 434 5.96 -7.35 8.74
C ALA A 434 6.61 -7.69 10.09
N ASN A 435 6.90 -6.69 10.92
CA ASN A 435 7.44 -6.95 12.26
C ASN A 435 6.39 -7.62 13.17
N THR A 436 5.33 -6.91 13.57
CA THR A 436 4.22 -7.44 14.38
C THR A 436 2.93 -7.63 13.59
N GLY A 437 2.96 -7.20 12.33
CA GLY A 437 1.84 -7.28 11.39
C GLY A 437 1.58 -8.69 10.89
N ILE A 438 1.09 -8.77 9.67
CA ILE A 438 0.82 -10.03 8.99
C ILE A 438 1.83 -10.16 7.85
N SER A 439 2.92 -10.89 8.09
CA SER A 439 3.78 -11.33 6.99
C SER A 439 3.03 -12.30 6.10
N ALA A 440 3.20 -12.19 4.78
CA ALA A 440 2.43 -13.01 3.86
C ALA A 440 3.15 -13.27 2.54
N GLU A 441 2.82 -14.40 1.93
CA GLU A 441 3.02 -14.73 0.52
C GLU A 441 1.69 -14.63 -0.20
N ILE A 442 1.59 -13.76 -1.19
CA ILE A 442 0.39 -13.51 -1.99
C ILE A 442 0.72 -13.77 -3.45
N ASP A 443 -0.06 -14.61 -4.13
CA ASP A 443 0.14 -14.86 -5.55
C ASP A 443 -0.34 -13.70 -6.42
N ARG A 444 -0.06 -13.73 -7.71
CA ARG A 444 -0.46 -12.70 -8.69
C ARG A 444 -1.98 -12.54 -8.85
N PHE A 445 -2.75 -13.50 -8.35
CA PHE A 445 -4.21 -13.48 -8.35
C PHE A 445 -4.79 -12.95 -7.05
N GLY A 446 -3.94 -12.55 -6.08
CA GLY A 446 -4.35 -12.05 -4.78
C GLY A 446 -4.70 -13.13 -3.76
N ARG A 447 -4.38 -14.40 -4.01
CA ARG A 447 -4.57 -15.46 -3.01
C ARG A 447 -3.44 -15.43 -2.00
N VAL A 448 -3.80 -15.40 -0.73
CA VAL A 448 -2.84 -15.47 0.37
C VAL A 448 -2.44 -16.95 0.55
N LYS A 449 -1.29 -17.34 0.00
CA LYS A 449 -0.78 -18.72 0.07
C LYS A 449 -0.32 -19.07 1.46
N GLN A 450 0.41 -18.18 2.10
CA GLN A 450 0.90 -18.31 3.47
C GLN A 450 0.76 -16.96 4.18
N LYS A 451 0.45 -17.00 5.47
CA LYS A 451 0.47 -15.81 6.34
C LYS A 451 0.97 -16.12 7.73
N GLY A 452 1.64 -15.16 8.33
CA GLY A 452 2.03 -15.16 9.73
C GLY A 452 0.88 -14.80 10.67
N PRO A 453 0.97 -15.16 11.94
CA PRO A 453 0.04 -14.68 12.96
C PRO A 453 0.33 -13.21 13.30
N LYS A 454 -0.69 -12.48 13.74
CA LYS A 454 -0.48 -11.16 14.34
C LYS A 454 0.27 -11.31 15.66
N ARG A 455 1.25 -10.44 15.90
CA ARG A 455 1.97 -10.32 17.17
C ARG A 455 2.62 -11.62 17.67
N ALA A 456 3.10 -12.46 16.76
CA ALA A 456 3.88 -13.65 17.09
C ALA A 456 4.97 -13.89 16.06
N ALA A 457 6.07 -14.49 16.49
CA ALA A 457 7.18 -14.79 15.60
C ALA A 457 6.82 -15.89 14.59
N LYS A 458 7.27 -15.70 13.35
CA LYS A 458 7.06 -16.68 12.27
C LYS A 458 8.14 -16.47 11.19
N VAL A 459 8.59 -17.56 10.60
CA VAL A 459 9.33 -17.57 9.34
C VAL A 459 8.42 -18.16 8.27
N ILE A 460 8.28 -17.48 7.16
CA ILE A 460 7.57 -17.94 5.96
C ILE A 460 8.63 -18.13 4.89
N VAL A 461 8.63 -19.30 4.24
CA VAL A 461 9.45 -19.53 3.06
C VAL A 461 8.54 -19.60 1.85
N ALA A 462 8.62 -18.55 1.00
CA ALA A 462 7.92 -18.47 -0.25
C ALA A 462 8.76 -19.10 -1.37
N GLN A 463 8.18 -20.02 -2.13
CA GLN A 463 8.80 -20.62 -3.29
C GLN A 463 8.18 -19.99 -4.55
N LEU A 464 8.83 -18.93 -5.04
CA LEU A 464 8.36 -18.21 -6.21
C LEU A 464 8.83 -18.89 -7.49
N ARG A 465 7.94 -18.91 -8.47
CA ARG A 465 8.25 -19.38 -9.83
C ARG A 465 7.60 -18.42 -10.83
N THR A 466 8.31 -18.06 -11.88
CA THR A 466 7.80 -17.22 -12.97
C THR A 466 8.15 -17.83 -14.32
N ALA A 467 7.49 -17.41 -15.37
CA ALA A 467 7.91 -17.76 -16.72
C ALA A 467 9.34 -17.28 -16.99
N SER A 468 10.07 -17.94 -17.86
CA SER A 468 11.43 -17.52 -18.25
C SER A 468 11.42 -16.25 -19.10
N GLU A 469 10.32 -16.01 -19.81
CA GLU A 469 10.12 -14.82 -20.63
C GLU A 469 9.59 -13.65 -19.82
N SER A 470 9.83 -12.42 -20.31
CA SER A 470 9.31 -11.20 -19.68
C SER A 470 7.78 -11.23 -19.66
N GLU A 471 7.22 -11.11 -18.46
CA GLU A 471 5.77 -11.10 -18.28
C GLU A 471 5.18 -9.73 -18.68
N PRO A 472 4.09 -9.69 -19.45
CA PRO A 472 3.46 -8.45 -19.85
C PRO A 472 2.94 -7.68 -18.63
N LEU A 473 2.89 -6.36 -18.76
CA LEU A 473 2.25 -5.52 -17.77
C LEU A 473 0.73 -5.68 -17.83
N SER A 474 0.06 -5.63 -16.69
CA SER A 474 -1.41 -5.55 -16.64
C SER A 474 -1.92 -4.27 -17.33
N VAL A 475 -3.18 -4.26 -17.72
CA VAL A 475 -3.82 -3.05 -18.29
C VAL A 475 -3.75 -1.88 -17.30
N TYR A 476 -4.00 -2.15 -16.01
CA TYR A 476 -3.89 -1.13 -14.99
C TYR A 476 -2.44 -0.61 -14.87
N THR A 477 -1.45 -1.49 -14.89
CA THR A 477 -0.05 -1.04 -14.82
C THR A 477 0.34 -0.19 -16.03
N GLN A 478 -0.15 -0.51 -17.22
CA GLN A 478 0.13 0.26 -18.44
C GLN A 478 -0.56 1.63 -18.44
N PHE A 479 -1.87 1.65 -18.21
CA PHE A 479 -2.71 2.84 -18.41
C PHE A 479 -3.03 3.60 -17.12
N GLY A 480 -2.70 3.04 -15.95
CA GLY A 480 -2.93 3.67 -14.65
C GLY A 480 -4.41 3.84 -14.33
N ASP A 481 -4.72 4.96 -13.71
CA ASP A 481 -6.06 5.27 -13.20
C ASP A 481 -7.03 5.76 -14.30
N TRP A 482 -6.94 5.18 -15.50
CA TRP A 482 -7.81 5.55 -16.62
C TRP A 482 -9.30 5.41 -16.30
N PHE A 483 -9.67 4.33 -15.57
CA PHE A 483 -11.06 4.06 -15.23
C PHE A 483 -11.65 5.07 -14.23
N PRO A 484 -11.04 5.33 -13.06
CA PRO A 484 -11.57 6.35 -12.16
C PRO A 484 -11.47 7.76 -12.74
N LEU A 485 -10.51 8.07 -13.60
CA LEU A 485 -10.45 9.34 -14.34
C LEU A 485 -11.59 9.46 -15.34
N ALA A 486 -11.99 8.37 -16.01
CA ALA A 486 -13.19 8.37 -16.86
C ALA A 486 -14.47 8.61 -16.01
N CYS A 487 -14.60 8.00 -14.83
CA CYS A 487 -15.71 8.28 -13.91
C CYS A 487 -15.74 9.76 -13.50
N LEU A 488 -14.58 10.33 -13.15
CA LEU A 488 -14.43 11.77 -12.81
C LEU A 488 -14.86 12.66 -13.98
N ALA A 489 -14.42 12.36 -15.20
CA ALA A 489 -14.78 13.12 -16.39
C ALA A 489 -16.30 13.06 -16.68
N ILE A 490 -16.91 11.89 -16.56
CA ILE A 490 -18.37 11.73 -16.72
C ILE A 490 -19.12 12.55 -15.66
N CYS A 491 -18.66 12.52 -14.41
CA CYS A 491 -19.24 13.34 -13.34
C CYS A 491 -19.07 14.84 -13.64
N GLY A 492 -17.91 15.27 -14.15
CA GLY A 492 -17.66 16.64 -14.58
C GLY A 492 -18.63 17.11 -15.67
N VAL A 493 -18.83 16.28 -16.71
CA VAL A 493 -19.85 16.54 -17.76
C VAL A 493 -21.24 16.64 -17.14
N GLY A 494 -21.59 15.74 -16.22
CA GLY A 494 -22.87 15.76 -15.51
C GLY A 494 -23.10 17.05 -14.70
N LEU A 495 -22.03 17.59 -14.09
CA LEU A 495 -22.09 18.87 -13.38
C LEU A 495 -22.40 20.03 -14.34
N VAL A 496 -21.75 20.08 -15.50
CA VAL A 496 -21.97 21.12 -16.52
C VAL A 496 -23.38 21.01 -17.10
N VAL A 497 -23.81 19.83 -17.53
CA VAL A 497 -25.15 19.60 -18.11
C VAL A 497 -26.25 19.98 -17.12
N GLY A 498 -26.11 19.56 -15.86
CA GLY A 498 -27.06 19.93 -14.80
C GLY A 498 -27.09 21.43 -14.52
N GLY A 499 -25.94 22.12 -14.60
CA GLY A 499 -25.87 23.58 -14.48
C GLY A 499 -26.61 24.31 -15.60
N VAL A 500 -26.37 23.90 -16.85
CA VAL A 500 -27.05 24.48 -18.03
C VAL A 500 -28.56 24.29 -17.97
N ARG A 501 -29.03 23.07 -17.63
CA ARG A 501 -30.49 22.79 -17.49
C ARG A 501 -31.12 23.64 -16.40
N SER A 502 -30.43 23.79 -15.25
CA SER A 502 -30.95 24.64 -14.15
C SER A 502 -31.00 26.11 -14.51
N GLY A 503 -30.00 26.64 -15.24
CA GLY A 503 -29.98 28.03 -15.72
C GLY A 503 -31.07 28.32 -16.75
N ARG A 504 -31.40 27.37 -17.64
CA ARG A 504 -32.51 27.50 -18.56
C ARG A 504 -33.87 27.51 -17.85
N ALA A 505 -34.07 26.63 -16.89
CA ALA A 505 -35.30 26.59 -16.10
C ALA A 505 -35.53 27.89 -15.29
N ALA A 506 -34.48 28.53 -14.80
CA ALA A 506 -34.54 29.77 -14.06
C ALA A 506 -34.78 31.01 -14.97
N ARG A 507 -34.59 30.92 -16.29
CA ARG A 507 -34.87 32.01 -17.26
C ARG A 507 -36.28 31.92 -17.85
N VAL A 508 -36.97 30.82 -17.68
CA VAL A 508 -38.36 30.60 -18.21
C VAL A 508 -39.41 30.88 -17.14
N ASN A 509 -39.02 30.89 -15.88
CA ASN A 509 -39.85 31.33 -14.75
C ASN A 509 -39.52 32.78 -14.35
#